data_dd8de95a2daeebc5b6f72044af40b667
#
_entry.id   dd8de95a2daeebc5b6f72044af40b667
#
_cell.length_a   1.000
_cell.length_b   1.000
_cell.length_c   1.000
_cell.angle_alpha   90.00
_cell.angle_beta   90.00
_cell.angle_gamma   90.00
#
_symmetry.space_group_name_H-M   'P 1'
#
loop_
_entity.id
_entity.type
_entity.pdbx_description
1 polymer ?
#
loop_
_entity_poly.entity_id
_entity_poly.type
_entity_poly.pdbx_seq_one_letter_code
_entity_poly.pdbx_strand_id
1 'polypeptide(L)'
;MKRCDDRYGLAATPTYSSDAEFFRYNGAPAFGGLACGHAVAVVSNSPHNNTEGLALLRAFAFLPLFLILPELASAEELRNLDLTATHRGLYCVLIFIIAYAFVMTEEFTHLRKSKPVILAAGIIWAQVAYLASTAGVASEAVHRAFEHNLEEYAELMLFLLVAMTYINAMAERNVFEALRSWLVTRKFGYRKLFWITGVITFFLSSVADNLTSALLVGAVVMAVGANSPRFVALGFINLVIAANAGGAFSPFGDITTLMVWQAGKAEFFDFFELFIPSIINFVVPAACMHFAIPDELPEFPEEEVVRMKPGALVICGLFALTIVIAVSFKQFLHLPPFLGMMVGLSILMFYGYRLKLGFQVGEDSQDEFDVFAHVRDAEWDTLLFFFGVVFAVGGLGYIGYLELASAAMYDGLGPTTANILVGLLSAIVDNIPVMFAVLNMNPDMDVYQWMLVTLTAGVGGSMLSIGSAAGVALMGTSRGMYTFFSHLKWTPAIAGGYVASIVMHYLING
;
A
#
# COMPACT_ATOMS: atom_id res chain seq x y z
N MET A 1 -69.43 33.29 4.55
CA MET A 1 -70.24 32.99 3.38
C MET A 1 -69.55 31.85 2.62
N LYS A 2 -70.24 30.68 2.55
CA LYS A 2 -70.10 29.55 1.62
C LYS A 2 -68.69 28.98 1.41
N ARG A 3 -68.40 27.76 1.94
CA ARG A 3 -68.88 26.38 1.56
C ARG A 3 -68.01 25.72 0.49
N CYS A 4 -67.39 24.59 0.96
CA CYS A 4 -67.47 23.23 0.36
C CYS A 4 -66.60 23.01 -0.88
N ASP A 5 -65.96 21.93 -1.15
CA ASP A 5 -66.08 20.52 -0.74
C ASP A 5 -64.81 19.70 -1.11
N ASP A 6 -64.48 18.75 -0.27
CA ASP A 6 -64.14 17.32 -0.49
C ASP A 6 -63.37 16.87 -1.80
N ARG A 7 -62.31 16.07 -1.70
CA ARG A 7 -62.33 14.59 -1.53
C ARG A 7 -60.96 13.93 -1.79
N TYR A 8 -60.64 12.95 -0.94
CA TYR A 8 -59.80 11.73 -1.16
C TYR A 8 -58.30 11.91 -1.41
N GLY A 9 -57.35 11.18 -0.75
CA GLY A 9 -57.37 9.86 -0.24
C GLY A 9 -56.15 9.57 0.65
N LEU A 10 -56.35 8.67 1.54
CA LEU A 10 -55.46 8.04 2.48
C LEU A 10 -54.31 7.25 1.82
N ALA A 11 -53.09 7.34 2.36
CA ALA A 11 -52.13 6.26 2.29
C ALA A 11 -51.31 6.23 3.58
N ALA A 12 -51.27 5.07 4.17
CA ALA A 12 -50.80 4.75 5.51
C ALA A 12 -49.28 4.76 5.66
N THR A 13 -48.83 5.24 6.81
CA THR A 13 -47.50 5.01 7.39
C THR A 13 -47.46 3.62 8.05
N PRO A 14 -46.44 2.81 7.89
CA PRO A 14 -46.20 1.67 8.76
C PRO A 14 -45.32 2.09 9.96
N THR A 15 -45.92 1.97 11.13
CA THR A 15 -45.27 1.96 12.44
C THR A 15 -44.43 0.69 12.58
N TYR A 16 -43.18 0.83 12.95
CA TYR A 16 -42.33 -0.29 13.40
C TYR A 16 -42.42 -0.37 14.93
N SER A 17 -42.91 -1.50 15.45
CA SER A 17 -42.88 -1.83 16.85
C SER A 17 -41.57 -2.47 17.26
N SER A 18 -41.04 -2.01 18.35
CA SER A 18 -39.94 -2.60 19.13
C SER A 18 -40.43 -3.91 19.80
N ASP A 19 -39.68 -5.00 19.59
CA ASP A 19 -39.60 -6.07 20.59
C ASP A 19 -38.22 -6.72 20.52
N ALA A 20 -37.42 -6.46 21.55
CA ALA A 20 -36.14 -7.08 21.79
C ALA A 20 -36.35 -8.29 22.70
N GLU A 21 -36.06 -9.49 22.24
CA GLU A 21 -35.91 -10.66 23.11
C GLU A 21 -34.45 -11.06 23.29
N PHE A 22 -34.09 -11.11 24.58
CA PHE A 22 -32.84 -11.59 25.14
C PHE A 22 -32.74 -13.12 24.98
N PHE A 23 -31.65 -13.61 24.38
CA PHE A 23 -31.27 -15.02 24.53
C PHE A 23 -29.99 -15.16 25.34
N ARG A 24 -30.16 -15.75 26.56
CA ARG A 24 -29.06 -16.28 27.39
C ARG A 24 -28.61 -17.61 26.88
N TYR A 25 -27.29 -17.76 26.73
CA TYR A 25 -26.64 -19.05 26.51
C TYR A 25 -26.35 -19.75 27.83
N ASN A 26 -26.84 -21.00 27.97
CA ASN A 26 -26.33 -21.96 28.96
C ASN A 26 -26.37 -23.38 28.37
N GLY A 27 -25.23 -24.05 28.39
CA GLY A 27 -25.12 -25.51 28.60
C GLY A 27 -25.13 -26.42 27.37
N ALA A 28 -24.01 -27.00 27.05
CA ALA A 28 -23.87 -28.29 26.39
C ALA A 28 -24.21 -29.46 27.37
N PRO A 29 -24.34 -30.76 27.02
CA PRO A 29 -23.85 -31.47 25.84
C PRO A 29 -24.75 -32.60 25.29
N ALA A 30 -24.23 -33.26 24.21
CA ALA A 30 -24.35 -34.69 23.87
C ALA A 30 -25.37 -35.21 22.83
N PHE A 31 -24.80 -35.81 21.80
CA PHE A 31 -25.16 -37.02 21.04
C PHE A 31 -26.53 -37.16 20.29
N GLY A 32 -26.40 -37.42 19.00
CA GLY A 32 -27.11 -38.48 18.34
C GLY A 32 -28.20 -38.11 17.32
N GLY A 33 -28.06 -38.54 16.08
CA GLY A 33 -29.21 -38.92 15.29
C GLY A 33 -29.44 -38.18 13.95
N LEU A 34 -29.22 -38.92 12.91
CA LEU A 34 -29.64 -38.69 11.50
C LEU A 34 -31.11 -38.23 11.37
N ALA A 35 -31.37 -37.25 10.52
CA ALA A 35 -32.50 -37.32 9.59
C ALA A 35 -32.45 -36.24 8.50
N CYS A 36 -32.67 -36.64 7.26
CA CYS A 36 -32.87 -35.81 6.06
C CYS A 36 -34.06 -34.85 6.20
N GLY A 37 -33.87 -33.61 5.74
CA GLY A 37 -34.95 -32.66 5.54
C GLY A 37 -34.61 -31.66 4.45
N HIS A 38 -35.22 -31.78 3.25
CA HIS A 38 -35.08 -30.87 2.12
C HIS A 38 -35.62 -29.47 2.48
N ALA A 39 -34.79 -28.47 2.38
CA ALA A 39 -35.22 -27.08 2.29
C ALA A 39 -34.93 -26.55 0.88
N VAL A 40 -35.99 -26.34 0.12
CA VAL A 40 -35.96 -25.71 -1.21
C VAL A 40 -35.81 -24.20 -0.97
N ALA A 41 -34.63 -23.66 -1.26
CA ALA A 41 -34.43 -22.21 -1.35
C ALA A 41 -34.74 -21.77 -2.78
N VAL A 42 -35.74 -20.92 -2.93
CA VAL A 42 -36.09 -20.24 -4.18
C VAL A 42 -35.04 -19.14 -4.39
N VAL A 43 -34.13 -19.38 -5.33
CA VAL A 43 -33.19 -18.38 -5.81
C VAL A 43 -33.82 -17.65 -6.98
N SER A 44 -34.06 -16.34 -6.83
CA SER A 44 -34.45 -15.48 -7.93
C SER A 44 -33.25 -15.25 -8.86
N ASN A 45 -33.34 -15.75 -10.08
CA ASN A 45 -32.38 -15.52 -11.16
C ASN A 45 -32.48 -14.09 -11.67
N SER A 46 -31.37 -13.36 -11.57
CA SER A 46 -31.02 -12.29 -12.51
C SER A 46 -29.75 -12.72 -13.28
N PRO A 47 -29.76 -12.65 -14.62
CA PRO A 47 -28.62 -13.11 -15.40
C PRO A 47 -27.58 -12.01 -15.54
N HIS A 48 -26.54 -12.02 -14.71
CA HIS A 48 -25.29 -11.36 -15.02
C HIS A 48 -24.21 -12.41 -15.29
N ASN A 49 -23.58 -12.27 -16.44
CA ASN A 49 -22.58 -13.14 -17.02
C ASN A 49 -21.43 -13.50 -16.06
N ASN A 50 -21.50 -14.68 -15.48
CA ASN A 50 -20.42 -15.26 -14.65
C ASN A 50 -19.48 -16.18 -15.46
N THR A 51 -19.26 -15.90 -16.75
CA THR A 51 -18.39 -16.75 -17.58
C THR A 51 -16.90 -16.51 -17.36
N GLU A 52 -16.50 -15.34 -16.88
CA GLU A 52 -15.08 -15.00 -16.65
C GLU A 52 -14.52 -15.58 -15.35
N GLY A 53 -15.32 -15.62 -14.28
CA GLY A 53 -14.90 -16.23 -13.01
C GLY A 53 -14.68 -17.75 -13.08
N LEU A 54 -15.42 -18.42 -13.96
CA LEU A 54 -15.25 -19.87 -14.17
C LEU A 54 -14.01 -20.21 -15.00
N ALA A 55 -13.57 -19.32 -15.89
CA ALA A 55 -12.34 -19.49 -16.67
C ALA A 55 -11.10 -19.36 -15.77
N LEU A 56 -11.11 -18.41 -14.84
CA LEU A 56 -10.04 -18.22 -13.84
C LEU A 56 -9.94 -19.39 -12.86
N LEU A 57 -11.07 -19.90 -12.35
CA LEU A 57 -11.10 -21.10 -11.50
C LEU A 57 -10.60 -22.35 -12.23
N ARG A 58 -10.84 -22.47 -13.55
CA ARG A 58 -10.30 -23.56 -14.36
C ARG A 58 -8.80 -23.42 -14.60
N ALA A 59 -8.26 -22.21 -14.73
CA ALA A 59 -6.82 -21.98 -14.82
C ALA A 59 -6.09 -22.37 -13.51
N PHE A 60 -6.68 -22.10 -12.34
CA PHE A 60 -6.14 -22.52 -11.05
C PHE A 60 -6.26 -24.03 -10.80
N ALA A 61 -7.23 -24.72 -11.39
CA ALA A 61 -7.38 -26.18 -11.24
C ALA A 61 -6.27 -26.98 -11.94
N PHE A 62 -5.55 -26.39 -12.89
CA PHE A 62 -4.41 -27.02 -13.57
C PHE A 62 -3.06 -26.77 -12.86
N LEU A 63 -2.99 -25.85 -11.90
CA LEU A 63 -1.77 -25.56 -11.14
C LEU A 63 -1.20 -26.78 -10.37
N PRO A 64 -2.02 -27.66 -9.73
CA PRO A 64 -1.52 -28.84 -9.04
C PRO A 64 -0.95 -29.93 -9.97
N LEU A 65 -1.35 -29.94 -11.25
CA LEU A 65 -0.92 -30.99 -12.18
C LEU A 65 0.57 -30.87 -12.57
N PHE A 66 1.13 -29.63 -12.50
CA PHE A 66 2.57 -29.39 -12.71
C PHE A 66 3.45 -29.76 -11.50
N LEU A 67 2.84 -30.02 -10.34
CA LEU A 67 3.56 -30.39 -9.10
C LEU A 67 3.97 -31.87 -9.04
N ILE A 68 3.50 -32.72 -9.97
CA ILE A 68 3.59 -34.19 -9.86
C ILE A 68 4.59 -34.82 -10.86
N LEU A 69 5.37 -34.04 -11.57
CA LEU A 69 6.40 -34.64 -12.44
C LEU A 69 7.60 -35.09 -11.60
N PRO A 70 7.90 -36.38 -11.52
CA PRO A 70 9.09 -36.86 -10.81
C PRO A 70 10.32 -36.61 -11.66
N GLU A 71 11.16 -35.67 -11.26
CA GLU A 71 12.49 -35.53 -11.79
C GLU A 71 13.55 -36.06 -10.85
N LEU A 72 14.42 -36.92 -11.39
CA LEU A 72 15.64 -37.37 -10.77
C LEU A 72 16.65 -36.20 -10.86
N ALA A 73 16.62 -35.29 -9.89
CA ALA A 73 17.72 -34.35 -9.70
C ALA A 73 18.93 -35.12 -9.18
N SER A 74 20.11 -34.87 -9.71
CA SER A 74 21.34 -35.49 -9.21
C SER A 74 21.60 -35.00 -7.78
N ALA A 75 22.00 -35.89 -6.89
CA ALA A 75 22.24 -35.61 -5.46
C ALA A 75 23.30 -34.52 -5.21
N GLU A 76 24.10 -34.18 -6.22
CA GLU A 76 25.19 -33.22 -6.16
C GLU A 76 24.69 -31.75 -6.37
N GLU A 77 23.67 -31.52 -7.21
CA GLU A 77 23.06 -30.19 -7.42
C GLU A 77 22.27 -29.71 -6.21
N LEU A 78 21.70 -30.65 -5.46
CA LEU A 78 20.91 -30.37 -4.27
C LEU A 78 21.77 -30.06 -3.03
N ARG A 79 23.05 -30.38 -3.05
CA ARG A 79 23.97 -30.24 -1.90
C ARG A 79 24.27 -28.76 -1.55
N ASN A 80 24.23 -27.87 -2.52
CA ASN A 80 24.51 -26.44 -2.37
C ASN A 80 23.24 -25.58 -2.30
N LEU A 81 22.03 -26.19 -2.39
CA LEU A 81 20.74 -25.48 -2.51
C LEU A 81 20.67 -24.45 -3.66
N ASP A 82 21.66 -24.47 -4.54
CA ASP A 82 21.56 -23.74 -5.81
C ASP A 82 20.68 -24.55 -6.76
N LEU A 83 19.42 -24.15 -6.85
CA LEU A 83 18.42 -24.75 -7.74
C LEU A 83 18.21 -23.93 -9.02
N THR A 84 19.05 -22.95 -9.29
CA THR A 84 18.91 -22.03 -10.43
C THR A 84 18.97 -22.75 -11.78
N ALA A 85 19.77 -23.83 -11.88
CA ALA A 85 19.87 -24.68 -13.06
C ALA A 85 18.80 -25.78 -13.15
N THR A 86 17.93 -25.92 -12.14
CA THR A 86 16.95 -27.01 -12.07
C THR A 86 15.59 -26.58 -12.62
N HIS A 87 14.86 -27.52 -13.22
CA HIS A 87 13.48 -27.25 -13.66
C HIS A 87 12.56 -26.86 -12.51
N ARG A 88 12.78 -27.38 -11.30
CA ARG A 88 11.97 -27.03 -10.12
C ARG A 88 12.21 -25.64 -9.61
N GLY A 89 13.45 -25.15 -9.65
CA GLY A 89 13.76 -23.74 -9.40
C GLY A 89 13.06 -22.84 -10.42
N LEU A 90 13.09 -23.20 -11.70
CA LEU A 90 12.39 -22.48 -12.75
C LEU A 90 10.86 -22.43 -12.51
N TYR A 91 10.27 -23.51 -11.98
CA TYR A 91 8.84 -23.50 -11.60
C TYR A 91 8.55 -22.50 -10.49
N CYS A 92 9.41 -22.35 -9.49
CA CYS A 92 9.24 -21.35 -8.45
C CYS A 92 9.24 -19.92 -9.04
N VAL A 93 10.16 -19.63 -9.96
CA VAL A 93 10.20 -18.35 -10.70
C VAL A 93 8.93 -18.16 -11.52
N LEU A 94 8.48 -19.19 -12.23
CA LEU A 94 7.26 -19.12 -13.05
C LEU A 94 6.02 -18.87 -12.20
N ILE A 95 5.90 -19.53 -11.03
CA ILE A 95 4.82 -19.32 -10.07
C ILE A 95 4.82 -17.86 -9.60
N PHE A 96 5.99 -17.30 -9.27
CA PHE A 96 6.12 -15.90 -8.88
C PHE A 96 5.69 -14.96 -10.01
N ILE A 97 6.18 -15.18 -11.24
CA ILE A 97 5.80 -14.37 -12.41
C ILE A 97 4.29 -14.41 -12.66
N ILE A 98 3.68 -15.60 -12.61
CA ILE A 98 2.23 -15.75 -12.79
C ILE A 98 1.46 -15.01 -11.68
N ALA A 99 1.85 -15.17 -10.42
CA ALA A 99 1.21 -14.46 -9.32
C ALA A 99 1.34 -12.94 -9.50
N TYR A 100 2.51 -12.48 -9.93
CA TYR A 100 2.75 -11.05 -10.17
C TYR A 100 1.97 -10.52 -11.37
N ALA A 101 1.79 -11.31 -12.43
CA ALA A 101 0.90 -10.93 -13.53
C ALA A 101 -0.55 -10.72 -13.05
N PHE A 102 -1.03 -11.53 -12.11
CA PHE A 102 -2.34 -11.30 -11.47
C PHE A 102 -2.36 -10.04 -10.61
N VAL A 103 -1.30 -9.73 -9.87
CA VAL A 103 -1.18 -8.47 -9.11
C VAL A 103 -1.30 -7.27 -10.05
N MET A 104 -0.59 -7.28 -11.17
CA MET A 104 -0.62 -6.18 -12.16
C MET A 104 -1.98 -6.02 -12.85
N THR A 105 -2.80 -7.07 -12.87
CA THR A 105 -4.13 -7.06 -13.49
C THR A 105 -5.26 -6.82 -12.49
N GLU A 106 -4.97 -6.40 -11.27
CA GLU A 106 -5.97 -6.16 -10.21
C GLU A 106 -7.10 -5.23 -10.66
N GLU A 107 -6.78 -4.13 -11.36
CA GLU A 107 -7.78 -3.19 -11.87
C GLU A 107 -8.79 -3.82 -12.84
N PHE A 108 -8.35 -4.80 -13.63
CA PHE A 108 -9.20 -5.46 -14.62
C PHE A 108 -9.95 -6.66 -14.03
N THR A 109 -9.30 -7.37 -13.11
CA THR A 109 -9.83 -8.62 -12.53
C THR A 109 -10.58 -8.40 -11.24
N HIS A 110 -10.40 -7.25 -10.58
CA HIS A 110 -10.87 -6.97 -9.21
C HIS A 110 -10.41 -8.03 -8.19
N LEU A 111 -9.34 -8.75 -8.51
CA LEU A 111 -8.70 -9.71 -7.63
C LEU A 111 -7.67 -8.99 -6.76
N ARG A 112 -7.95 -8.84 -5.47
CA ARG A 112 -7.03 -8.18 -4.53
C ARG A 112 -5.63 -8.80 -4.60
N LYS A 113 -4.62 -7.96 -4.64
CA LYS A 113 -3.20 -8.29 -4.86
C LYS A 113 -2.61 -9.26 -3.84
N SER A 114 -3.11 -9.30 -2.61
CA SER A 114 -2.64 -10.22 -1.57
C SER A 114 -2.86 -11.69 -1.92
N LYS A 115 -4.00 -12.03 -2.55
CA LYS A 115 -4.41 -13.43 -2.79
C LYS A 115 -3.43 -14.22 -3.64
N PRO A 116 -3.02 -13.77 -4.86
CA PRO A 116 -2.11 -14.55 -5.70
C PRO A 116 -0.72 -14.66 -5.08
N VAL A 117 -0.24 -13.63 -4.38
CA VAL A 117 1.13 -13.63 -3.83
C VAL A 117 1.24 -14.52 -2.61
N ILE A 118 0.24 -14.54 -1.71
CA ILE A 118 0.20 -15.47 -0.57
C ILE A 118 0.19 -16.92 -1.06
N LEU A 119 -0.61 -17.22 -2.09
CA LEU A 119 -0.65 -18.56 -2.67
C LEU A 119 0.72 -18.94 -3.26
N ALA A 120 1.34 -18.04 -4.02
CA ALA A 120 2.67 -18.24 -4.58
C ALA A 120 3.72 -18.49 -3.48
N ALA A 121 3.73 -17.69 -2.42
CA ALA A 121 4.62 -17.84 -1.28
C ALA A 121 4.49 -19.24 -0.65
N GLY A 122 3.27 -19.69 -0.39
CA GLY A 122 3.01 -21.02 0.16
C GLY A 122 3.50 -22.15 -0.74
N ILE A 123 3.29 -22.05 -2.06
CA ILE A 123 3.74 -23.05 -3.03
C ILE A 123 5.27 -23.04 -3.13
N ILE A 124 5.92 -21.88 -3.21
CA ILE A 124 7.37 -21.75 -3.30
C ILE A 124 8.02 -22.39 -2.06
N TRP A 125 7.57 -22.04 -0.84
CA TRP A 125 8.13 -22.61 0.38
C TRP A 125 7.86 -24.10 0.53
N ALA A 126 6.70 -24.60 0.06
CA ALA A 126 6.43 -26.03 0.01
C ALA A 126 7.42 -26.77 -0.92
N GLN A 127 7.76 -26.19 -2.08
CA GLN A 127 8.78 -26.74 -2.98
C GLN A 127 10.17 -26.70 -2.35
N VAL A 128 10.55 -25.58 -1.71
CA VAL A 128 11.83 -25.43 -1.00
C VAL A 128 11.96 -26.50 0.08
N ALA A 129 10.95 -26.68 0.93
CA ALA A 129 10.98 -27.67 2.01
C ALA A 129 11.04 -29.11 1.49
N TYR A 130 10.27 -29.41 0.43
CA TYR A 130 10.30 -30.74 -0.20
C TYR A 130 11.68 -31.07 -0.80
N LEU A 131 12.27 -30.12 -1.51
CA LEU A 131 13.58 -30.30 -2.15
C LEU A 131 14.70 -30.43 -1.10
N ALA A 132 14.70 -29.59 -0.08
CA ALA A 132 15.64 -29.67 1.03
C ALA A 132 15.56 -31.05 1.73
N SER A 133 14.35 -31.57 1.96
CA SER A 133 14.11 -32.87 2.53
C SER A 133 14.68 -34.01 1.65
N THR A 134 14.48 -33.93 0.34
CA THR A 134 15.01 -34.97 -0.59
C THR A 134 16.51 -34.87 -0.78
N ALA A 135 17.11 -33.71 -0.57
CA ALA A 135 18.56 -33.47 -0.65
C ALA A 135 19.30 -33.84 0.63
N GLY A 136 18.61 -34.23 1.68
CA GLY A 136 19.23 -34.51 2.97
C GLY A 136 19.75 -33.25 3.69
N VAL A 137 19.27 -32.08 3.31
CA VAL A 137 19.55 -30.82 4.01
C VAL A 137 18.79 -30.81 5.33
N ALA A 138 19.49 -30.41 6.40
CA ALA A 138 18.88 -30.31 7.70
C ALA A 138 17.66 -29.39 7.70
N SER A 139 16.51 -29.87 8.17
CA SER A 139 15.26 -29.08 8.23
C SER A 139 15.42 -27.77 9.00
N GLU A 140 16.38 -27.72 9.94
CA GLU A 140 16.73 -26.50 10.68
C GLU A 140 17.26 -25.35 9.79
N ALA A 141 17.92 -25.65 8.67
CA ALA A 141 18.40 -24.60 7.76
C ALA A 141 17.24 -23.92 7.04
N VAL A 142 16.28 -24.71 6.56
CA VAL A 142 15.04 -24.20 5.95
C VAL A 142 14.21 -23.44 6.98
N HIS A 143 14.13 -23.96 8.20
CA HIS A 143 13.36 -23.31 9.27
C HIS A 143 13.96 -21.96 9.66
N ARG A 144 15.27 -21.86 9.80
CA ARG A 144 15.96 -20.57 10.07
C ARG A 144 15.75 -19.53 8.96
N ALA A 145 15.81 -19.94 7.70
CA ALA A 145 15.54 -19.04 6.59
C ALA A 145 14.08 -18.57 6.59
N PHE A 146 13.14 -19.45 6.93
CA PHE A 146 11.73 -19.10 7.10
C PHE A 146 11.51 -18.15 8.28
N GLU A 147 12.16 -18.41 9.43
CA GLU A 147 12.09 -17.53 10.62
C GLU A 147 12.64 -16.14 10.34
N HIS A 148 13.73 -16.04 9.60
CA HIS A 148 14.30 -14.74 9.21
C HIS A 148 13.31 -13.90 8.39
N ASN A 149 12.68 -14.49 7.36
CA ASN A 149 11.64 -13.79 6.60
C ASN A 149 10.41 -13.43 7.47
N LEU A 150 10.09 -14.28 8.46
CA LEU A 150 8.99 -13.99 9.39
C LEU A 150 9.34 -12.82 10.31
N GLU A 151 10.57 -12.72 10.78
CA GLU A 151 11.05 -11.60 11.58
C GLU A 151 10.98 -10.29 10.80
N GLU A 152 11.53 -10.25 9.58
CA GLU A 152 11.47 -9.07 8.70
C GLU A 152 10.01 -8.64 8.43
N TYR A 153 9.15 -9.60 8.12
CA TYR A 153 7.74 -9.32 7.91
C TYR A 153 7.04 -8.81 9.18
N ALA A 154 7.31 -9.41 10.33
CA ALA A 154 6.68 -9.03 11.59
C ALA A 154 7.06 -7.60 12.00
N GLU A 155 8.32 -7.23 11.85
CA GLU A 155 8.79 -5.85 12.09
C GLU A 155 8.08 -4.85 11.20
N LEU A 156 8.01 -5.13 9.90
CA LEU A 156 7.33 -4.30 8.91
C LEU A 156 5.83 -4.19 9.22
N MET A 157 5.17 -5.33 9.46
CA MET A 157 3.74 -5.38 9.76
C MET A 157 3.37 -4.58 11.00
N LEU A 158 4.11 -4.76 12.11
CA LEU A 158 3.83 -4.04 13.36
C LEU A 158 4.07 -2.54 13.22
N PHE A 159 5.11 -2.14 12.48
CA PHE A 159 5.37 -0.73 12.20
C PHE A 159 4.21 -0.10 11.41
N LEU A 160 3.82 -0.71 10.29
CA LEU A 160 2.76 -0.20 9.43
C LEU A 160 1.40 -0.21 10.10
N LEU A 161 1.10 -1.24 10.89
CA LEU A 161 -0.16 -1.31 11.65
C LEU A 161 -0.34 -0.09 12.57
N VAL A 162 0.73 0.33 13.25
CA VAL A 162 0.68 1.52 14.12
C VAL A 162 0.53 2.79 13.29
N ALA A 163 1.29 2.94 12.20
CA ALA A 163 1.19 4.10 11.33
C ALA A 163 -0.24 4.25 10.75
N MET A 164 -0.80 3.17 10.20
CA MET A 164 -2.18 3.15 9.69
C MET A 164 -3.21 3.45 10.77
N THR A 165 -3.01 2.95 12.00
CA THR A 165 -3.89 3.24 13.13
C THR A 165 -3.92 4.74 13.47
N TYR A 166 -2.76 5.41 13.48
CA TYR A 166 -2.70 6.86 13.68
C TYR A 166 -3.37 7.64 12.55
N ILE A 167 -3.16 7.23 11.29
CA ILE A 167 -3.77 7.86 10.13
C ILE A 167 -5.30 7.72 10.20
N ASN A 168 -5.82 6.53 10.51
CA ASN A 168 -7.25 6.28 10.68
C ASN A 168 -7.84 7.11 11.84
N ALA A 169 -7.11 7.23 12.95
CA ALA A 169 -7.51 8.08 14.07
C ALA A 169 -7.55 9.57 13.69
N MET A 170 -6.60 10.05 12.88
CA MET A 170 -6.62 11.42 12.37
C MET A 170 -7.78 11.64 11.38
N ALA A 171 -8.07 10.65 10.55
CA ALA A 171 -9.21 10.69 9.61
C ALA A 171 -10.54 10.75 10.37
N GLU A 172 -10.75 9.90 11.38
CA GLU A 172 -11.97 9.95 12.21
C GLU A 172 -12.16 11.30 12.91
N ARG A 173 -11.06 11.97 13.29
CA ARG A 173 -11.08 13.31 13.90
C ARG A 173 -11.17 14.45 12.90
N ASN A 174 -11.48 14.15 11.63
CA ASN A 174 -11.67 15.11 10.54
C ASN A 174 -10.42 15.96 10.23
N VAL A 175 -9.21 15.49 10.52
CA VAL A 175 -7.99 16.25 10.21
C VAL A 175 -7.90 16.51 8.70
N PHE A 176 -8.11 15.46 7.91
CA PHE A 176 -8.01 15.52 6.45
C PHE A 176 -9.22 16.18 5.80
N GLU A 177 -10.43 15.94 6.33
CA GLU A 177 -11.64 16.60 5.86
C GLU A 177 -11.64 18.11 6.14
N ALA A 178 -11.07 18.54 7.26
CA ALA A 178 -10.86 19.95 7.53
C ALA A 178 -9.87 20.60 6.58
N LEU A 179 -8.78 19.90 6.22
CA LEU A 179 -7.83 20.33 5.19
C LEU A 179 -8.51 20.45 3.82
N ARG A 180 -9.30 19.46 3.44
CA ARG A 180 -10.10 19.45 2.20
C ARG A 180 -11.05 20.63 2.18
N SER A 181 -11.87 20.80 3.21
CA SER A 181 -12.82 21.90 3.33
C SER A 181 -12.14 23.28 3.26
N TRP A 182 -10.98 23.41 3.91
CA TRP A 182 -10.18 24.64 3.85
C TRP A 182 -9.71 24.94 2.42
N LEU A 183 -9.25 23.93 1.67
CA LEU A 183 -8.81 24.11 0.28
C LEU A 183 -9.96 24.51 -0.65
N VAL A 184 -11.11 23.84 -0.51
CA VAL A 184 -12.30 24.09 -1.33
C VAL A 184 -12.85 25.50 -1.07
N THR A 185 -12.93 25.93 0.19
CA THR A 185 -13.50 27.24 0.56
C THR A 185 -12.64 28.44 0.16
N ARG A 186 -11.34 28.24 -0.10
CA ARG A 186 -10.42 29.32 -0.55
C ARG A 186 -10.63 29.77 -2.00
N LYS A 187 -11.41 29.04 -2.80
CA LYS A 187 -11.77 29.39 -4.18
C LYS A 187 -10.54 29.69 -5.06
N PHE A 188 -9.53 28.85 -4.98
CA PHE A 188 -8.34 28.96 -5.82
C PHE A 188 -8.63 28.51 -7.27
N GLY A 189 -8.08 29.19 -8.28
CA GLY A 189 -8.12 28.72 -9.66
C GLY A 189 -7.35 27.40 -9.85
N TYR A 190 -7.65 26.65 -10.93
CA TYR A 190 -7.08 25.33 -11.20
C TYR A 190 -5.55 25.28 -11.14
N ARG A 191 -4.84 26.28 -11.69
CA ARG A 191 -3.37 26.34 -11.64
C ARG A 191 -2.82 26.45 -10.22
N LYS A 192 -3.46 27.25 -9.35
CA LYS A 192 -3.06 27.38 -7.95
C LYS A 192 -3.35 26.09 -7.18
N LEU A 193 -4.52 25.49 -7.40
CA LEU A 193 -4.89 24.21 -6.77
C LEU A 193 -3.93 23.11 -7.16
N PHE A 194 -3.54 23.00 -8.42
CA PHE A 194 -2.56 22.02 -8.90
C PHE A 194 -1.25 22.07 -8.09
N TRP A 195 -0.67 23.27 -7.91
CA TRP A 195 0.56 23.42 -7.14
C TRP A 195 0.37 23.20 -5.65
N ILE A 196 -0.70 23.74 -5.07
CA ILE A 196 -0.98 23.62 -3.63
C ILE A 196 -1.22 22.14 -3.29
N THR A 197 -2.04 21.44 -4.06
CA THR A 197 -2.33 20.03 -3.82
C THR A 197 -1.08 19.17 -4.00
N GLY A 198 -0.26 19.42 -5.02
CA GLY A 198 1.01 18.73 -5.20
C GLY A 198 1.99 18.96 -4.03
N VAL A 199 2.17 20.21 -3.60
CA VAL A 199 3.05 20.53 -2.46
C VAL A 199 2.54 19.91 -1.16
N ILE A 200 1.24 19.99 -0.90
CA ILE A 200 0.65 19.33 0.29
C ILE A 200 0.89 17.82 0.24
N THR A 201 0.65 17.18 -0.91
CA THR A 201 0.86 15.74 -1.07
C THR A 201 2.32 15.37 -0.87
N PHE A 202 3.26 16.15 -1.40
CA PHE A 202 4.70 15.94 -1.23
C PHE A 202 5.10 15.91 0.25
N PHE A 203 4.69 16.90 1.04
CA PHE A 203 5.03 16.92 2.47
C PHE A 203 4.19 15.94 3.29
N LEU A 204 2.93 15.72 2.94
CA LEU A 204 2.09 14.75 3.64
C LEU A 204 2.63 13.33 3.46
N SER A 205 3.07 12.99 2.25
CA SER A 205 3.60 11.67 1.92
C SER A 205 4.91 11.34 2.65
N SER A 206 5.67 12.33 3.11
CA SER A 206 6.88 12.04 3.92
C SER A 206 6.58 11.49 5.31
N VAL A 207 5.30 11.48 5.73
CA VAL A 207 4.87 11.07 7.07
C VAL A 207 3.69 10.07 7.03
N ALA A 208 2.85 10.15 5.99
CA ALA A 208 1.56 9.45 5.93
C ALA A 208 1.44 8.50 4.71
N ASP A 209 2.49 7.88 4.29
CA ASP A 209 2.66 7.06 3.08
C ASP A 209 2.12 7.67 1.77
N ASN A 210 2.57 7.12 0.64
CA ASN A 210 2.27 7.64 -0.69
C ASN A 210 0.81 7.39 -1.12
N LEU A 211 0.25 6.21 -0.81
CA LEU A 211 -1.11 5.85 -1.18
C LEU A 211 -2.15 6.72 -0.46
N THR A 212 -2.06 6.76 0.88
CA THR A 212 -2.97 7.54 1.72
C THR A 212 -2.92 9.03 1.38
N SER A 213 -1.72 9.59 1.23
CA SER A 213 -1.53 11.00 0.86
C SER A 213 -2.14 11.35 -0.48
N ALA A 214 -1.97 10.49 -1.49
CA ALA A 214 -2.55 10.68 -2.81
C ALA A 214 -4.08 10.62 -2.79
N LEU A 215 -4.67 9.64 -2.09
CA LEU A 215 -6.13 9.50 -1.98
C LEU A 215 -6.77 10.67 -1.23
N LEU A 216 -6.19 11.09 -0.12
CA LEU A 216 -6.72 12.19 0.69
C LEU A 216 -6.76 13.51 -0.10
N VAL A 217 -5.66 13.87 -0.75
CA VAL A 217 -5.61 15.09 -1.55
C VAL A 217 -6.32 14.90 -2.89
N GLY A 218 -6.37 13.67 -3.41
CA GLY A 218 -7.14 13.29 -4.60
C GLY A 218 -8.64 13.58 -4.46
N ALA A 219 -9.20 13.38 -3.26
CA ALA A 219 -10.57 13.76 -2.96
C ALA A 219 -10.84 15.25 -3.15
N VAL A 220 -9.86 16.13 -2.84
CA VAL A 220 -9.95 17.59 -3.12
C VAL A 220 -9.98 17.84 -4.61
N VAL A 221 -9.06 17.23 -5.37
CA VAL A 221 -8.98 17.38 -6.83
C VAL A 221 -10.28 16.93 -7.50
N MET A 222 -10.87 15.82 -7.03
CA MET A 222 -12.16 15.32 -7.52
C MET A 222 -13.32 16.27 -7.18
N ALA A 223 -13.38 16.79 -5.95
CA ALA A 223 -14.47 17.68 -5.52
C ALA A 223 -14.49 18.98 -6.34
N VAL A 224 -13.32 19.56 -6.59
CA VAL A 224 -13.20 20.84 -7.31
C VAL A 224 -13.17 20.65 -8.83
N GLY A 225 -12.66 19.50 -9.29
CA GLY A 225 -12.45 19.20 -10.71
C GLY A 225 -13.60 18.47 -11.39
N ALA A 226 -14.76 18.27 -10.73
CA ALA A 226 -15.86 17.44 -11.24
C ALA A 226 -16.29 17.78 -12.68
N ASN A 227 -16.22 19.08 -13.06
CA ASN A 227 -16.61 19.58 -14.38
C ASN A 227 -15.39 19.73 -15.33
N SER A 228 -14.17 19.37 -14.92
CA SER A 228 -12.96 19.51 -15.75
C SER A 228 -12.12 18.22 -15.74
N PRO A 229 -12.47 17.22 -16.59
CA PRO A 229 -11.72 15.97 -16.68
C PRO A 229 -10.23 16.17 -16.95
N ARG A 230 -9.88 17.24 -17.70
CA ARG A 230 -8.47 17.58 -17.98
C ARG A 230 -7.74 18.01 -16.72
N PHE A 231 -8.36 18.81 -15.87
CA PHE A 231 -7.76 19.21 -14.58
C PHE A 231 -7.62 18.01 -13.64
N VAL A 232 -8.63 17.14 -13.54
CA VAL A 232 -8.56 15.93 -12.70
C VAL A 232 -7.44 15.03 -13.16
N ALA A 233 -7.33 14.73 -14.46
CA ALA A 233 -6.25 13.88 -14.98
C ALA A 233 -4.86 14.45 -14.64
N LEU A 234 -4.62 15.74 -14.93
CA LEU A 234 -3.33 16.38 -14.65
C LEU A 234 -3.07 16.50 -13.14
N GLY A 235 -4.09 16.83 -12.35
CA GLY A 235 -4.01 16.88 -10.91
C GLY A 235 -3.62 15.51 -10.31
N PHE A 236 -4.25 14.42 -10.76
CA PHE A 236 -3.93 13.09 -10.29
C PHE A 236 -2.54 12.64 -10.67
N ILE A 237 -2.08 12.90 -11.91
CA ILE A 237 -0.68 12.65 -12.30
C ILE A 237 0.27 13.39 -11.36
N ASN A 238 -0.01 14.66 -11.09
CA ASN A 238 0.79 15.47 -10.17
C ASN A 238 0.82 14.91 -8.73
N LEU A 239 -0.33 14.42 -8.25
CA LEU A 239 -0.40 13.81 -6.92
C LEU A 239 0.40 12.50 -6.84
N VAL A 240 0.35 11.65 -7.88
CA VAL A 240 1.16 10.42 -7.95
C VAL A 240 2.64 10.74 -7.86
N ILE A 241 3.10 11.71 -8.66
CA ILE A 241 4.51 12.13 -8.66
C ILE A 241 4.90 12.73 -7.31
N ALA A 242 4.07 13.64 -6.78
CA ALA A 242 4.31 14.31 -5.50
C ALA A 242 4.33 13.32 -4.33
N ALA A 243 3.44 12.32 -4.34
CA ALA A 243 3.37 11.30 -3.30
C ALA A 243 4.62 10.40 -3.29
N ASN A 244 5.02 9.87 -4.45
CA ASN A 244 6.21 9.03 -4.54
C ASN A 244 7.50 9.82 -4.26
N ALA A 245 7.61 11.04 -4.78
CA ALA A 245 8.78 11.90 -4.51
C ALA A 245 8.84 12.32 -3.04
N GLY A 246 7.69 12.66 -2.44
CA GLY A 246 7.60 13.02 -1.02
C GLY A 246 7.87 11.86 -0.09
N GLY A 247 7.53 10.62 -0.49
CA GLY A 247 7.86 9.40 0.24
C GLY A 247 9.35 9.08 0.26
N ALA A 248 10.09 9.44 -0.80
CA ALA A 248 11.46 8.99 -0.99
C ALA A 248 12.51 9.60 -0.03
N PHE A 249 12.23 10.75 0.60
CA PHE A 249 13.20 11.42 1.47
C PHE A 249 12.98 11.21 2.97
N SER A 250 12.07 10.30 3.36
CA SER A 250 11.80 9.99 4.76
C SER A 250 11.52 8.50 4.94
N PRO A 251 12.07 7.83 5.97
CA PRO A 251 11.75 6.44 6.28
C PRO A 251 10.26 6.17 6.59
N PHE A 252 9.50 7.21 6.91
CA PHE A 252 8.06 7.13 7.19
C PHE A 252 7.18 7.41 5.98
N GLY A 253 7.78 7.82 4.85
CA GLY A 253 7.05 8.31 3.69
C GLY A 253 6.71 7.23 2.66
N ASP A 254 7.55 6.21 2.56
CA ASP A 254 7.33 5.06 1.67
C ASP A 254 7.80 3.78 2.36
N ILE A 255 7.17 2.67 2.05
CA ILE A 255 7.55 1.38 2.60
C ILE A 255 8.95 0.97 2.12
N THR A 256 9.35 1.37 0.92
CA THR A 256 10.70 1.12 0.39
C THR A 256 11.78 1.81 1.23
N THR A 257 11.57 3.07 1.63
CA THR A 257 12.49 3.80 2.51
C THR A 257 12.53 3.20 3.91
N LEU A 258 11.36 2.79 4.42
CA LEU A 258 11.25 2.11 5.71
C LEU A 258 12.08 0.83 5.72
N MET A 259 11.97 -0.01 4.69
CA MET A 259 12.69 -1.27 4.59
C MET A 259 14.21 -1.07 4.55
N VAL A 260 14.71 -0.09 3.80
CA VAL A 260 16.15 0.26 3.75
C VAL A 260 16.65 0.70 5.13
N TRP A 261 15.85 1.51 5.84
CA TRP A 261 16.16 1.95 7.20
C TRP A 261 16.12 0.79 8.22
N GLN A 262 15.11 -0.08 8.18
CA GLN A 262 15.01 -1.25 9.07
C GLN A 262 16.16 -2.23 8.84
N ALA A 263 16.52 -2.49 7.58
CA ALA A 263 17.65 -3.34 7.21
C ALA A 263 19.03 -2.73 7.60
N GLY A 264 19.06 -1.51 8.15
CA GLY A 264 20.30 -0.85 8.59
C GLY A 264 21.26 -0.49 7.47
N LYS A 265 20.75 -0.35 6.23
CA LYS A 265 21.53 0.07 5.06
C LYS A 265 21.82 1.56 5.02
N ALA A 266 21.00 2.34 5.71
CA ALA A 266 21.14 3.77 5.91
C ALA A 266 20.58 4.17 7.28
N GLU A 267 21.08 5.28 7.82
CA GLU A 267 20.58 5.88 9.03
C GLU A 267 19.42 6.85 8.75
N PHE A 268 18.66 7.20 9.78
CA PHE A 268 17.48 8.06 9.62
C PHE A 268 17.78 9.40 8.91
N PHE A 269 18.91 10.01 9.23
CA PHE A 269 19.28 11.32 8.68
C PHE A 269 19.79 11.27 7.25
N ASP A 270 20.29 10.13 6.77
CA ASP A 270 20.79 9.97 5.41
C ASP A 270 19.67 10.18 4.38
N PHE A 271 18.42 9.82 4.73
CA PHE A 271 17.27 10.01 3.84
C PHE A 271 17.00 11.47 3.51
N PHE A 272 17.39 12.42 4.36
CA PHE A 272 17.23 13.85 4.06
C PHE A 272 18.16 14.35 2.95
N GLU A 273 19.21 13.61 2.59
CA GLU A 273 20.03 13.88 1.41
C GLU A 273 19.21 13.76 0.12
N LEU A 274 18.14 12.95 0.16
CA LEU A 274 17.21 12.79 -0.95
C LEU A 274 16.18 13.93 -1.06
N PHE A 275 16.14 14.88 -0.11
CA PHE A 275 15.13 15.94 -0.12
C PHE A 275 15.18 16.80 -1.38
N ILE A 276 16.36 17.30 -1.76
CA ILE A 276 16.51 18.11 -2.99
C ILE A 276 16.31 17.30 -4.26
N PRO A 277 16.90 16.09 -4.43
CA PRO A 277 16.58 15.19 -5.55
C PRO A 277 15.06 14.93 -5.69
N SER A 278 14.36 14.68 -4.59
CA SER A 278 12.91 14.44 -4.58
C SER A 278 12.10 15.67 -5.01
N ILE A 279 12.48 16.87 -4.54
CA ILE A 279 11.85 18.12 -5.02
C ILE A 279 12.02 18.27 -6.53
N ILE A 280 13.21 18.02 -7.07
CA ILE A 280 13.47 18.11 -8.50
C ILE A 280 12.64 17.10 -9.28
N ASN A 281 12.53 15.87 -8.77
CA ASN A 281 11.67 14.84 -9.37
C ASN A 281 10.22 15.32 -9.48
N PHE A 282 9.70 15.97 -8.44
CA PHE A 282 8.33 16.51 -8.41
C PHE A 282 8.18 17.75 -9.30
N VAL A 283 9.06 18.74 -9.17
CA VAL A 283 8.89 20.06 -9.78
C VAL A 283 9.05 20.04 -11.30
N VAL A 284 9.98 19.22 -11.84
CA VAL A 284 10.24 19.19 -13.29
C VAL A 284 9.00 18.77 -14.09
N PRO A 285 8.36 17.63 -13.85
CA PRO A 285 7.14 17.26 -14.57
C PRO A 285 5.95 18.18 -14.22
N ALA A 286 5.83 18.65 -12.97
CA ALA A 286 4.79 19.58 -12.58
C ALA A 286 4.88 20.90 -13.36
N ALA A 287 6.08 21.44 -13.56
CA ALA A 287 6.32 22.63 -14.37
C ALA A 287 5.94 22.42 -15.85
N CYS A 288 6.24 21.27 -16.42
CA CYS A 288 5.79 20.90 -17.77
C CYS A 288 4.26 20.84 -17.86
N MET A 289 3.60 20.21 -16.87
CA MET A 289 2.14 20.08 -16.84
C MET A 289 1.43 21.40 -16.58
N HIS A 290 2.06 22.36 -15.89
CA HIS A 290 1.49 23.66 -15.56
C HIS A 290 0.89 24.37 -16.78
N PHE A 291 1.58 24.34 -17.93
CA PHE A 291 1.13 24.97 -19.16
C PHE A 291 -0.08 24.28 -19.81
N ALA A 292 -0.35 23.03 -19.42
CA ALA A 292 -1.48 22.26 -19.93
C ALA A 292 -2.74 22.42 -19.08
N ILE A 293 -2.65 23.05 -17.90
CA ILE A 293 -3.77 23.21 -16.97
C ILE A 293 -4.67 24.36 -17.44
N PRO A 294 -6.01 24.18 -17.46
CA PRO A 294 -6.95 25.25 -17.76
C PRO A 294 -6.75 26.47 -16.85
N ASP A 295 -6.77 27.68 -17.42
CA ASP A 295 -6.68 28.92 -16.64
C ASP A 295 -8.09 29.45 -16.33
N GLU A 296 -8.84 28.63 -15.59
CA GLU A 296 -10.23 28.86 -15.27
C GLU A 296 -10.44 28.79 -13.76
N LEU A 297 -11.53 29.41 -13.29
CA LEU A 297 -11.99 29.22 -11.91
C LEU A 297 -12.91 28.01 -11.87
N PRO A 298 -12.68 27.06 -10.97
CA PRO A 298 -13.59 25.95 -10.79
C PRO A 298 -14.95 26.39 -10.26
N GLU A 299 -15.99 25.63 -10.58
CA GLU A 299 -17.26 25.70 -9.86
C GLU A 299 -17.06 25.02 -8.49
N PHE A 300 -17.16 25.81 -7.44
CA PHE A 300 -17.00 25.27 -6.08
C PHE A 300 -18.35 24.75 -5.58
N PRO A 301 -18.40 23.51 -5.08
CA PRO A 301 -19.59 23.06 -4.37
C PRO A 301 -19.81 23.92 -3.12
N GLU A 302 -21.07 24.25 -2.84
CA GLU A 302 -21.47 24.84 -1.55
C GLU A 302 -21.37 23.74 -0.49
N GLU A 303 -20.17 23.52 0.05
CA GLU A 303 -19.93 22.58 1.14
C GLU A 303 -19.89 23.34 2.48
N GLU A 304 -20.47 22.75 3.50
CA GLU A 304 -20.32 23.25 4.86
C GLU A 304 -18.85 23.11 5.32
N VAL A 305 -18.36 24.12 6.06
CA VAL A 305 -17.00 24.11 6.58
C VAL A 305 -16.85 23.02 7.63
N VAL A 306 -16.16 21.94 7.27
CA VAL A 306 -15.84 20.86 8.20
C VAL A 306 -14.74 21.33 9.17
N ARG A 307 -15.00 21.17 10.47
CA ARG A 307 -14.02 21.49 11.54
C ARG A 307 -13.43 20.19 12.08
N MET A 308 -12.16 20.28 12.52
CA MET A 308 -11.54 19.20 13.26
C MET A 308 -12.31 18.91 14.53
N LYS A 309 -12.52 17.64 14.84
CA LYS A 309 -13.11 17.21 16.11
C LYS A 309 -12.14 17.43 17.28
N PRO A 310 -12.64 17.51 18.52
CA PRO A 310 -11.78 17.63 19.71
C PRO A 310 -10.73 16.53 19.77
N GLY A 311 -9.49 16.88 20.10
CA GLY A 311 -8.38 15.95 20.19
C GLY A 311 -7.60 15.70 18.90
N ALA A 312 -8.05 16.15 17.73
CA ALA A 312 -7.40 15.96 16.44
C ALA A 312 -5.92 16.37 16.45
N LEU A 313 -5.62 17.60 16.85
CA LEU A 313 -4.23 18.10 16.92
C LEU A 313 -3.36 17.37 17.96
N VAL A 314 -3.98 16.87 19.04
CA VAL A 314 -3.26 16.06 20.03
C VAL A 314 -2.83 14.73 19.40
N ILE A 315 -3.70 14.06 18.63
CA ILE A 315 -3.36 12.81 17.91
C ILE A 315 -2.24 13.05 16.90
N CYS A 316 -2.28 14.17 16.14
CA CYS A 316 -1.17 14.54 15.26
C CYS A 316 0.14 14.73 16.04
N GLY A 317 0.09 15.39 17.20
CA GLY A 317 1.24 15.57 18.09
C GLY A 317 1.75 14.24 18.67
N LEU A 318 0.86 13.32 19.04
CA LEU A 318 1.20 11.99 19.52
C LEU A 318 1.85 11.14 18.40
N PHE A 319 1.40 11.28 17.16
CA PHE A 319 2.03 10.61 16.02
C PHE A 319 3.44 11.13 15.79
N ALA A 320 3.65 12.45 15.80
CA ALA A 320 4.98 13.04 15.71
C ALA A 320 5.89 12.58 16.87
N LEU A 321 5.35 12.50 18.10
CA LEU A 321 6.08 11.96 19.25
C LEU A 321 6.42 10.47 19.05
N THR A 322 5.52 9.68 18.49
CA THR A 322 5.75 8.26 18.17
C THR A 322 6.90 8.08 17.19
N ILE A 323 6.96 8.91 16.15
CA ILE A 323 8.10 8.95 15.20
C ILE A 323 9.41 9.24 15.95
N VAL A 324 9.43 10.26 16.81
CA VAL A 324 10.63 10.60 17.61
C VAL A 324 11.05 9.42 18.50
N ILE A 325 10.11 8.73 19.13
CA ILE A 325 10.39 7.53 19.95
C ILE A 325 10.98 6.41 19.09
N ALA A 326 10.37 6.11 17.94
CA ALA A 326 10.86 5.06 17.04
C ALA A 326 12.28 5.33 16.54
N VAL A 327 12.55 6.58 16.11
CA VAL A 327 13.90 7.01 15.71
C VAL A 327 14.87 6.92 16.87
N SER A 328 14.47 7.38 18.06
CA SER A 328 15.33 7.33 19.26
C SER A 328 15.66 5.89 19.66
N PHE A 329 14.72 4.95 19.52
CA PHE A 329 14.98 3.54 19.81
C PHE A 329 16.03 2.96 18.86
N LYS A 330 15.92 3.23 17.55
CA LYS A 330 16.91 2.76 16.57
C LYS A 330 18.27 3.43 16.78
N GLN A 331 18.30 4.76 16.92
CA GLN A 331 19.53 5.56 16.91
C GLN A 331 20.34 5.47 18.20
N PHE A 332 19.68 5.45 19.37
CA PHE A 332 20.36 5.51 20.67
C PHE A 332 20.35 4.17 21.42
N LEU A 333 19.31 3.37 21.23
CA LEU A 333 19.16 2.11 21.96
C LEU A 333 19.49 0.90 21.09
N HIS A 334 19.70 1.09 19.77
CA HIS A 334 19.92 0.02 18.78
C HIS A 334 18.82 -1.06 18.79
N LEU A 335 17.59 -0.62 19.12
CA LEU A 335 16.39 -1.47 19.11
C LEU A 335 15.62 -1.29 17.79
N PRO A 336 14.90 -2.30 17.32
CA PRO A 336 14.09 -2.18 16.11
C PRO A 336 13.06 -1.05 16.22
N PRO A 337 12.86 -0.24 15.16
CA PRO A 337 11.96 0.94 15.20
C PRO A 337 10.51 0.60 15.52
N PHE A 338 10.03 -0.60 15.13
CA PHE A 338 8.65 -1.02 15.40
C PHE A 338 8.32 -1.04 16.90
N LEU A 339 9.30 -1.32 17.75
CA LEU A 339 9.08 -1.30 19.22
C LEU A 339 8.74 0.12 19.69
N GLY A 340 9.42 1.14 19.17
CA GLY A 340 9.08 2.54 19.44
C GLY A 340 7.69 2.92 18.93
N MET A 341 7.31 2.42 17.77
CA MET A 341 5.94 2.57 17.23
C MET A 341 4.90 1.94 18.16
N MET A 342 5.14 0.74 18.68
CA MET A 342 4.25 0.07 19.63
C MET A 342 4.10 0.83 20.95
N VAL A 343 5.17 1.46 21.44
CA VAL A 343 5.08 2.39 22.59
C VAL A 343 4.16 3.57 22.24
N GLY A 344 4.31 4.15 21.05
CA GLY A 344 3.42 5.21 20.56
C GLY A 344 1.96 4.78 20.46
N LEU A 345 1.68 3.57 19.98
CA LEU A 345 0.33 3.01 19.95
C LEU A 345 -0.25 2.91 21.37
N SER A 346 0.54 2.45 22.34
CA SER A 346 0.12 2.41 23.74
C SER A 346 -0.25 3.79 24.27
N ILE A 347 0.55 4.82 23.94
CA ILE A 347 0.24 6.22 24.31
C ILE A 347 -1.09 6.68 23.69
N LEU A 348 -1.33 6.33 22.40
CA LEU A 348 -2.61 6.62 21.73
C LEU A 348 -3.77 5.91 22.43
N MET A 349 -3.61 4.65 22.83
CA MET A 349 -4.63 3.90 23.59
C MET A 349 -4.94 4.57 24.93
N PHE A 350 -3.93 5.03 25.69
CA PHE A 350 -4.16 5.79 26.92
C PHE A 350 -4.87 7.12 26.66
N TYR A 351 -4.51 7.81 25.58
CA TYR A 351 -5.18 9.04 25.20
C TYR A 351 -6.64 8.80 24.80
N GLY A 352 -6.92 7.76 24.02
CA GLY A 352 -8.27 7.33 23.66
C GLY A 352 -9.12 7.01 24.89
N TYR A 353 -8.56 6.31 25.88
CA TYR A 353 -9.23 6.07 27.14
C TYR A 353 -9.59 7.37 27.88
N ARG A 354 -8.70 8.36 27.89
CA ARG A 354 -9.00 9.68 28.49
C ARG A 354 -10.10 10.43 27.74
N LEU A 355 -10.11 10.37 26.39
CA LEU A 355 -11.19 10.94 25.60
C LEU A 355 -12.53 10.30 25.97
N LYS A 356 -12.58 8.96 26.03
CA LYS A 356 -13.78 8.22 26.41
C LYS A 356 -14.32 8.63 27.80
N LEU A 357 -13.46 8.80 28.79
CA LEU A 357 -13.87 9.29 30.13
C LEU A 357 -14.41 10.72 30.10
N GLY A 358 -13.87 11.59 29.24
CA GLY A 358 -14.34 12.97 29.08
C GLY A 358 -15.75 13.06 28.47
N PHE A 359 -16.07 12.15 27.53
CA PHE A 359 -17.39 12.11 26.89
C PHE A 359 -18.50 11.52 27.77
N GLN A 360 -18.19 10.65 28.74
CA GLN A 360 -19.17 10.10 29.67
C GLN A 360 -19.79 11.17 30.64
N VAL A 361 -19.18 12.35 30.70
CA VAL A 361 -19.61 13.45 31.57
C VAL A 361 -20.53 14.46 30.87
N GLY A 362 -20.68 14.41 29.55
CA GLY A 362 -21.52 15.36 28.79
C GLY A 362 -21.82 14.89 27.38
N GLU A 363 -23.07 14.74 27.10
CA GLU A 363 -23.78 14.69 25.80
C GLU A 363 -23.16 13.96 24.61
N ASP A 364 -24.00 13.09 24.04
CA ASP A 364 -23.90 12.34 22.77
C ASP A 364 -22.86 11.21 22.67
N SER A 365 -23.37 9.98 22.87
CA SER A 365 -22.70 8.70 22.70
C SER A 365 -22.30 8.34 21.24
N GLN A 366 -22.38 9.25 20.28
CA GLN A 366 -22.05 8.99 18.87
C GLN A 366 -20.59 9.25 18.49
N ASP A 367 -19.79 9.85 19.37
CA ASP A 367 -18.39 10.21 19.11
C ASP A 367 -17.38 9.39 19.96
N GLU A 368 -17.71 8.14 20.27
CA GLU A 368 -16.84 7.27 21.06
C GLU A 368 -15.56 6.91 20.27
N PHE A 369 -14.40 7.45 20.68
CA PHE A 369 -13.11 7.15 20.10
C PHE A 369 -12.64 5.75 20.51
N ASP A 370 -12.52 4.85 19.55
CA ASP A 370 -12.06 3.47 19.76
C ASP A 370 -10.82 3.15 18.92
N VAL A 371 -9.66 3.06 19.58
CA VAL A 371 -8.39 2.72 18.91
C VAL A 371 -8.43 1.34 18.26
N PHE A 372 -9.15 0.37 18.83
CA PHE A 372 -9.27 -0.94 18.23
C PHE A 372 -10.09 -0.94 16.93
N ALA A 373 -11.05 -0.01 16.80
CA ALA A 373 -11.71 0.21 15.52
C ALA A 373 -10.73 0.67 14.45
N HIS A 374 -9.80 1.58 14.79
CA HIS A 374 -8.76 2.04 13.84
C HIS A 374 -7.76 0.96 13.47
N VAL A 375 -7.40 0.06 14.42
CA VAL A 375 -6.60 -1.14 14.13
C VAL A 375 -7.36 -2.09 13.21
N ARG A 376 -8.65 -2.30 13.43
CA ARG A 376 -9.49 -3.14 12.55
C ARG A 376 -9.58 -2.57 11.14
N ASP A 377 -9.67 -1.25 11.01
CA ASP A 377 -9.84 -0.54 9.74
C ASP A 377 -8.49 -0.27 9.04
N ALA A 378 -7.38 -0.87 9.52
CA ALA A 378 -6.10 -0.87 8.82
C ALA A 378 -6.21 -1.59 7.45
N GLU A 379 -5.33 -1.26 6.53
CA GLU A 379 -5.29 -1.85 5.18
C GLU A 379 -4.74 -3.29 5.20
N TRP A 380 -5.53 -4.22 5.70
CA TRP A 380 -5.13 -5.63 5.84
C TRP A 380 -4.72 -6.28 4.53
N ASP A 381 -5.33 -5.89 3.40
CA ASP A 381 -4.93 -6.42 2.09
C ASP A 381 -3.49 -6.04 1.75
N THR A 382 -3.09 -4.82 2.06
CA THR A 382 -1.72 -4.34 1.89
C THR A 382 -0.75 -5.07 2.82
N LEU A 383 -1.08 -5.25 4.10
CA LEU A 383 -0.24 -6.02 5.04
C LEU A 383 -0.07 -7.48 4.59
N LEU A 384 -1.16 -8.11 4.14
CA LEU A 384 -1.13 -9.50 3.62
C LEU A 384 -0.41 -9.60 2.26
N PHE A 385 -0.46 -8.57 1.44
CA PHE A 385 0.34 -8.49 0.21
C PHE A 385 1.84 -8.52 0.54
N PHE A 386 2.27 -7.76 1.55
CA PHE A 386 3.67 -7.79 2.00
C PHE A 386 4.09 -9.14 2.53
N PHE A 387 3.23 -9.83 3.30
CA PHE A 387 3.48 -11.21 3.66
C PHE A 387 3.81 -12.07 2.44
N GLY A 388 2.93 -12.03 1.43
CA GLY A 388 3.13 -12.81 0.23
C GLY A 388 4.41 -12.46 -0.53
N VAL A 389 4.76 -11.17 -0.63
CA VAL A 389 5.98 -10.70 -1.30
C VAL A 389 7.23 -11.14 -0.54
N VAL A 390 7.31 -10.84 0.76
CA VAL A 390 8.47 -11.17 1.61
C VAL A 390 8.77 -12.66 1.53
N PHE A 391 7.74 -13.50 1.71
CA PHE A 391 7.94 -14.93 1.66
C PHE A 391 8.20 -15.48 0.24
N ALA A 392 7.56 -14.96 -0.80
CA ALA A 392 7.82 -15.43 -2.16
C ALA A 392 9.23 -15.07 -2.63
N VAL A 393 9.65 -13.81 -2.44
CA VAL A 393 10.99 -13.34 -2.79
C VAL A 393 12.06 -13.99 -1.92
N GLY A 394 11.83 -14.10 -0.60
CA GLY A 394 12.73 -14.80 0.31
C GLY A 394 12.92 -16.28 -0.06
N GLY A 395 11.86 -16.96 -0.49
CA GLY A 395 11.94 -18.32 -1.00
C GLY A 395 12.78 -18.43 -2.28
N LEU A 396 12.62 -17.47 -3.22
CA LEU A 396 13.46 -17.39 -4.43
C LEU A 396 14.92 -17.07 -4.08
N GLY A 397 15.17 -16.26 -3.07
CA GLY A 397 16.51 -15.98 -2.54
C GLY A 397 17.16 -17.24 -1.99
N TYR A 398 16.43 -18.02 -1.18
CA TYR A 398 16.94 -19.25 -0.57
C TYR A 398 17.37 -20.31 -1.59
N ILE A 399 16.76 -20.34 -2.77
CA ILE A 399 17.12 -21.26 -3.87
C ILE A 399 18.10 -20.67 -4.88
N GLY A 400 18.70 -19.48 -4.62
CA GLY A 400 19.85 -18.92 -5.35
C GLY A 400 19.51 -17.92 -6.45
N TYR A 401 18.22 -17.68 -6.78
CA TYR A 401 17.87 -16.77 -7.89
C TYR A 401 18.20 -15.30 -7.62
N LEU A 402 18.16 -14.85 -6.36
CA LEU A 402 18.52 -13.48 -6.03
C LEU A 402 20.04 -13.27 -6.11
N GLU A 403 20.85 -14.26 -5.76
CA GLU A 403 22.30 -14.23 -5.93
C GLU A 403 22.68 -14.16 -7.40
N LEU A 404 22.03 -15.00 -8.24
CA LEU A 404 22.21 -14.96 -9.70
C LEU A 404 21.83 -13.59 -10.27
N ALA A 405 20.73 -13.01 -9.84
CA ALA A 405 20.29 -11.67 -10.28
C ALA A 405 21.25 -10.59 -9.81
N SER A 406 21.74 -10.68 -8.56
CA SER A 406 22.74 -9.76 -8.00
C SER A 406 24.02 -9.76 -8.81
N ALA A 407 24.59 -10.95 -9.09
CA ALA A 407 25.78 -11.09 -9.90
C ALA A 407 25.59 -10.50 -11.31
N ALA A 408 24.46 -10.76 -11.96
CA ALA A 408 24.19 -10.22 -13.29
C ALA A 408 24.02 -8.69 -13.29
N MET A 409 23.37 -8.12 -12.29
CA MET A 409 23.07 -6.69 -12.22
C MET A 409 24.20 -5.87 -11.60
N TYR A 410 24.63 -6.23 -10.40
CA TYR A 410 25.56 -5.41 -9.63
C TYR A 410 27.01 -5.68 -10.00
N ASP A 411 27.43 -6.95 -10.18
CA ASP A 411 28.79 -7.29 -10.61
C ASP A 411 28.97 -7.05 -12.12
N GLY A 412 27.89 -7.30 -12.92
CA GLY A 412 27.95 -7.16 -14.38
C GLY A 412 27.84 -5.73 -14.88
N LEU A 413 26.89 -4.92 -14.33
CA LEU A 413 26.59 -3.56 -14.81
C LEU A 413 27.12 -2.45 -13.87
N GLY A 414 27.52 -2.82 -12.67
CA GLY A 414 27.91 -1.92 -11.60
C GLY A 414 26.71 -1.29 -10.86
N PRO A 415 26.90 -0.85 -9.58
CA PRO A 415 25.82 -0.42 -8.69
C PRO A 415 24.97 0.73 -9.26
N THR A 416 25.62 1.77 -9.81
CA THR A 416 24.88 2.94 -10.33
C THR A 416 23.93 2.57 -11.46
N THR A 417 24.41 1.77 -12.44
CA THR A 417 23.57 1.35 -13.57
C THR A 417 22.45 0.42 -13.11
N ALA A 418 22.78 -0.54 -12.22
CA ALA A 418 21.81 -1.46 -11.64
C ALA A 418 20.70 -0.69 -10.91
N ASN A 419 21.05 0.28 -10.07
CA ASN A 419 20.11 1.10 -9.31
C ASN A 419 19.19 1.94 -10.21
N ILE A 420 19.70 2.49 -11.30
CA ILE A 420 18.88 3.19 -12.31
C ILE A 420 17.90 2.22 -12.99
N LEU A 421 18.34 1.02 -13.34
CA LEU A 421 17.48 0.00 -13.96
C LEU A 421 16.43 -0.54 -12.98
N VAL A 422 16.77 -0.67 -11.71
CA VAL A 422 15.82 -0.99 -10.62
C VAL A 422 14.68 0.02 -10.60
N GLY A 423 14.98 1.32 -10.69
CA GLY A 423 13.95 2.36 -10.76
C GLY A 423 13.09 2.30 -12.03
N LEU A 424 13.67 1.92 -13.18
CA LEU A 424 12.89 1.69 -14.40
C LEU A 424 12.00 0.45 -14.27
N LEU A 425 12.46 -0.60 -13.59
CA LEU A 425 11.66 -1.78 -13.27
C LEU A 425 10.50 -1.42 -12.36
N SER A 426 10.72 -0.54 -11.38
CA SER A 426 9.67 -0.02 -10.47
C SER A 426 8.54 0.72 -11.19
N ALA A 427 8.76 1.21 -12.41
CA ALA A 427 7.68 1.78 -13.23
C ALA A 427 6.64 0.74 -13.67
N ILE A 428 7.02 -0.53 -13.74
CA ILE A 428 6.18 -1.64 -14.23
C ILE A 428 5.74 -2.52 -13.06
N VAL A 429 6.68 -2.80 -12.15
CA VAL A 429 6.48 -3.62 -10.96
C VAL A 429 6.42 -2.69 -9.76
N ASP A 430 5.46 -2.88 -8.85
CA ASP A 430 5.34 -2.08 -7.62
C ASP A 430 6.71 -1.95 -6.93
N ASN A 431 7.03 -0.75 -6.41
CA ASN A 431 8.33 -0.41 -5.83
C ASN A 431 8.74 -1.33 -4.66
N ILE A 432 7.80 -1.82 -3.89
CA ILE A 432 8.05 -2.61 -2.68
C ILE A 432 8.73 -3.95 -2.97
N PRO A 433 8.19 -4.83 -3.84
CA PRO A 433 8.86 -6.08 -4.18
C PRO A 433 10.21 -5.89 -4.84
N VAL A 434 10.36 -4.82 -5.61
CA VAL A 434 11.63 -4.48 -6.25
C VAL A 434 12.68 -4.14 -5.20
N MET A 435 12.33 -3.28 -4.23
CA MET A 435 13.24 -2.92 -3.13
C MET A 435 13.53 -4.12 -2.23
N PHE A 436 12.52 -4.93 -1.91
CA PHE A 436 12.72 -6.14 -1.10
C PHE A 436 13.67 -7.12 -1.79
N ALA A 437 13.59 -7.29 -3.10
CA ALA A 437 14.52 -8.10 -3.86
C ALA A 437 15.96 -7.54 -3.78
N VAL A 438 16.15 -6.24 -3.91
CA VAL A 438 17.48 -5.60 -3.79
C VAL A 438 18.07 -5.79 -2.38
N LEU A 439 17.24 -5.64 -1.33
CA LEU A 439 17.70 -5.85 0.04
C LEU A 439 18.13 -7.30 0.28
N ASN A 440 17.39 -8.27 -0.26
CA ASN A 440 17.74 -9.69 -0.17
C ASN A 440 18.92 -10.09 -1.06
N MET A 441 19.15 -9.42 -2.19
CA MET A 441 20.38 -9.53 -2.98
C MET A 441 21.59 -9.07 -2.17
N ASN A 442 21.38 -8.12 -1.26
CA ASN A 442 22.38 -7.55 -0.37
C ASN A 442 23.71 -7.17 -1.09
N PRO A 443 23.66 -6.40 -2.20
CA PRO A 443 24.86 -6.04 -2.92
C PRO A 443 25.80 -5.20 -2.05
N ASP A 444 27.11 -5.34 -2.30
CA ASP A 444 28.13 -4.50 -1.63
C ASP A 444 28.09 -3.08 -2.20
N MET A 445 27.41 -2.20 -1.48
CA MET A 445 27.17 -0.79 -1.86
C MET A 445 27.41 0.13 -0.67
N ASP A 446 27.97 1.30 -0.93
CA ASP A 446 28.04 2.39 0.03
C ASP A 446 26.65 3.05 0.28
N VAL A 447 26.58 3.91 1.28
CA VAL A 447 25.34 4.63 1.64
C VAL A 447 24.82 5.46 0.46
N TYR A 448 25.72 6.09 -0.31
CA TYR A 448 25.34 6.86 -1.49
C TYR A 448 24.56 6.01 -2.51
N GLN A 449 25.01 4.79 -2.79
CA GLN A 449 24.34 3.87 -3.70
C GLN A 449 23.03 3.32 -3.12
N TRP A 450 22.98 3.09 -1.79
CA TRP A 450 21.73 2.75 -1.11
C TRP A 450 20.70 3.90 -1.17
N MET A 451 21.16 5.15 -1.06
CA MET A 451 20.27 6.30 -1.26
C MET A 451 19.84 6.44 -2.73
N LEU A 452 20.73 6.14 -3.68
CA LEU A 452 20.39 6.16 -5.10
C LEU A 452 19.28 5.14 -5.43
N VAL A 453 19.41 3.88 -4.97
CA VAL A 453 18.36 2.87 -5.24
C VAL A 453 17.06 3.20 -4.52
N THR A 454 17.14 3.76 -3.31
CA THR A 454 15.97 4.23 -2.57
C THR A 454 15.22 5.32 -3.35
N LEU A 455 15.94 6.33 -3.84
CA LEU A 455 15.39 7.36 -4.69
C LEU A 455 14.76 6.76 -5.95
N THR A 456 15.55 5.99 -6.71
CA THR A 456 15.13 5.49 -8.03
C THR A 456 13.95 4.52 -7.95
N ALA A 457 13.94 3.61 -6.98
CA ALA A 457 12.83 2.69 -6.76
C ALA A 457 11.55 3.43 -6.33
N GLY A 458 11.65 4.39 -5.41
CA GLY A 458 10.50 5.17 -4.94
C GLY A 458 9.91 6.04 -6.04
N VAL A 459 10.71 6.90 -6.67
CA VAL A 459 10.20 7.84 -7.70
C VAL A 459 9.92 7.15 -9.04
N GLY A 460 10.60 6.03 -9.33
CA GLY A 460 10.42 5.24 -10.55
C GLY A 460 8.98 4.76 -10.75
N GLY A 461 8.32 4.37 -9.66
CA GLY A 461 6.92 3.96 -9.66
C GLY A 461 5.96 5.01 -10.21
N SER A 462 6.34 6.29 -10.22
CA SER A 462 5.50 7.36 -10.77
C SER A 462 5.58 7.49 -12.30
N MET A 463 6.50 6.80 -12.99
CA MET A 463 6.63 6.91 -14.45
C MET A 463 5.42 6.34 -15.19
N LEU A 464 4.82 5.28 -14.66
CA LEU A 464 3.54 4.73 -15.15
C LEU A 464 2.54 4.70 -13.99
N SER A 465 1.25 4.84 -14.30
CA SER A 465 0.21 4.83 -13.27
C SER A 465 0.09 3.51 -12.52
N ILE A 466 0.52 2.40 -13.14
CA ILE A 466 0.51 1.05 -12.54
C ILE A 466 1.73 0.75 -11.67
N GLY A 467 2.78 1.56 -11.75
CA GLY A 467 4.04 1.33 -11.03
C GLY A 467 3.99 1.73 -9.55
N SER A 468 2.90 2.34 -9.08
CA SER A 468 2.73 2.66 -7.66
C SER A 468 1.28 2.49 -7.21
N ALA A 469 1.10 2.10 -5.95
CA ALA A 469 -0.21 1.96 -5.33
C ALA A 469 -1.04 3.25 -5.42
N ALA A 470 -0.41 4.41 -5.29
CA ALA A 470 -1.06 5.72 -5.43
C ALA A 470 -1.67 5.93 -6.82
N GLY A 471 -0.95 5.54 -7.88
CA GLY A 471 -1.42 5.65 -9.26
C GLY A 471 -2.65 4.78 -9.54
N VAL A 472 -2.58 3.52 -9.12
CA VAL A 472 -3.67 2.53 -9.26
C VAL A 472 -4.91 3.00 -8.51
N ALA A 473 -4.78 3.41 -7.24
CA ALA A 473 -5.90 3.83 -6.43
C ALA A 473 -6.58 5.11 -6.95
N LEU A 474 -5.80 6.09 -7.44
CA LEU A 474 -6.36 7.30 -8.05
C LEU A 474 -7.07 6.99 -9.37
N MET A 475 -6.62 6.00 -10.17
CA MET A 475 -7.37 5.54 -11.33
C MET A 475 -8.74 4.98 -10.94
N GLY A 476 -8.79 4.12 -9.92
CA GLY A 476 -10.03 3.54 -9.40
C GLY A 476 -11.04 4.59 -8.90
N THR A 477 -10.56 5.66 -8.27
CA THR A 477 -11.43 6.73 -7.72
C THR A 477 -11.83 7.81 -8.75
N SER A 478 -11.16 7.89 -9.89
CA SER A 478 -11.28 8.97 -10.88
C SER A 478 -12.56 8.98 -11.69
N ARG A 479 -13.41 7.96 -11.57
CA ARG A 479 -14.63 7.79 -12.42
C ARG A 479 -14.31 7.84 -13.93
N GLY A 480 -13.13 7.35 -14.34
CA GLY A 480 -12.69 7.32 -15.73
C GLY A 480 -12.06 8.63 -16.25
N MET A 481 -11.94 9.68 -15.43
CA MET A 481 -11.29 10.94 -15.83
C MET A 481 -9.77 10.84 -15.85
N TYR A 482 -9.18 9.97 -15.04
CA TYR A 482 -7.77 9.62 -15.04
C TYR A 482 -7.58 8.17 -15.45
N THR A 483 -6.80 7.91 -16.48
CA THR A 483 -6.59 6.58 -17.06
C THR A 483 -5.10 6.33 -17.32
N PHE A 484 -4.72 5.07 -17.47
CA PHE A 484 -3.36 4.68 -17.88
C PHE A 484 -2.85 5.48 -19.08
N PHE A 485 -3.66 5.62 -20.14
CA PHE A 485 -3.24 6.35 -21.34
C PHE A 485 -3.12 7.87 -21.12
N SER A 486 -3.90 8.45 -20.21
CA SER A 486 -3.76 9.87 -19.85
C SER A 486 -2.44 10.11 -19.10
N HIS A 487 -2.02 9.18 -18.25
CA HIS A 487 -0.74 9.20 -17.56
C HIS A 487 0.43 9.00 -18.53
N LEU A 488 0.34 8.00 -19.39
CA LEU A 488 1.38 7.64 -20.37
C LEU A 488 1.79 8.81 -21.29
N LYS A 489 0.87 9.73 -21.60
CA LYS A 489 1.19 10.95 -22.37
C LYS A 489 2.19 11.85 -21.64
N TRP A 490 2.24 11.81 -20.32
CA TRP A 490 3.12 12.63 -19.50
C TRP A 490 4.37 11.90 -19.02
N THR A 491 4.47 10.60 -19.28
CA THR A 491 5.66 9.78 -18.97
C THR A 491 6.97 10.41 -19.47
N PRO A 492 7.07 11.06 -20.64
CA PRO A 492 8.32 11.70 -21.02
C PRO A 492 8.74 12.85 -20.10
N ALA A 493 7.78 13.64 -19.60
CA ALA A 493 8.07 14.70 -18.62
C ALA A 493 8.44 14.12 -17.25
N ILE A 494 7.77 13.03 -16.83
CA ILE A 494 8.05 12.32 -15.59
C ILE A 494 9.44 11.66 -15.65
N ALA A 495 9.76 11.02 -16.76
CA ALA A 495 11.11 10.47 -17.00
C ALA A 495 12.19 11.57 -17.00
N GLY A 496 11.87 12.78 -17.50
CA GLY A 496 12.74 13.95 -17.38
C GLY A 496 12.99 14.32 -15.90
N GLY A 497 11.95 14.29 -15.06
CA GLY A 497 12.05 14.47 -13.61
C GLY A 497 12.89 13.37 -12.94
N TYR A 498 12.69 12.12 -13.34
CA TYR A 498 13.48 10.97 -12.88
C TYR A 498 14.97 11.14 -13.16
N VAL A 499 15.34 11.44 -14.40
CA VAL A 499 16.75 11.69 -14.79
C VAL A 499 17.30 12.90 -14.05
N ALA A 500 16.54 14.00 -13.96
CA ALA A 500 16.98 15.21 -13.26
C ALA A 500 17.22 14.96 -11.76
N SER A 501 16.42 14.13 -11.11
CA SER A 501 16.61 13.76 -9.70
C SER A 501 17.88 12.93 -9.48
N ILE A 502 18.18 12.00 -10.37
CA ILE A 502 19.43 11.20 -10.35
C ILE A 502 20.64 12.11 -10.54
N VAL A 503 20.59 13.00 -11.53
CA VAL A 503 21.69 13.96 -11.76
C VAL A 503 21.88 14.85 -10.54
N MET A 504 20.77 15.31 -9.91
CA MET A 504 20.86 16.14 -8.70
C MET A 504 21.43 15.37 -7.53
N HIS A 505 21.05 14.10 -7.33
CA HIS A 505 21.64 13.24 -6.30
C HIS A 505 23.16 13.09 -6.51
N TYR A 506 23.57 12.86 -7.77
CA TYR A 506 25.00 12.79 -8.13
C TYR A 506 25.76 14.09 -7.86
N LEU A 507 25.15 15.25 -8.13
CA LEU A 507 25.82 16.54 -7.98
C LEU A 507 25.95 17.02 -6.51
N ILE A 508 25.02 16.59 -5.64
CA ILE A 508 24.98 17.07 -4.24
C ILE A 508 25.62 16.04 -3.31
N ASN A 509 25.41 14.76 -3.54
CA ASN A 509 25.72 13.69 -2.61
C ASN A 509 26.83 12.75 -3.13
N GLY A 510 27.25 12.89 -4.41
CA GLY A 510 28.23 12.05 -5.11
C GLY A 510 29.67 12.58 -5.18
#